data_855e09a555dd57c7d83342e6d18c001b
#
_entry.id   855e09a555dd57c7d83342e6d18c001b
#
_cell.length_a   1.000
_cell.length_b   1.000
_cell.length_c   1.000
_cell.angle_alpha   90.00
_cell.angle_beta   90.00
_cell.angle_gamma   90.00
#
_symmetry.space_group_name_H-M   'P 1'
#
loop_
_entity.id
_entity.type
_entity.pdbx_description
1 polymer ?
#
loop_
_entity_poly.entity_id
_entity_poly.type
_entity_poly.pdbx_seq_one_letter_code
_entity_poly.pdbx_strand_id
1 'polypeptide(L)'
;MTSDRRKKPLAVLVDFDGTITTVDIGDQVVIKFAEPGWENALLKFKAGEINVRELWSYEISLLRKNRESEAVIYCVNSAEIRQGFREFVEYCYAQEIKIEVASSGMNFYVDSILE
;
A
#
# COMPACT_ATOMS: atom_id res chain seq x y z
N MET A 1 18.07 -23.29 -27.09
CA MET A 1 16.94 -23.57 -26.43
C MET A 1 15.85 -22.61 -26.74
N THR A 2 14.80 -23.03 -26.73
CA THR A 2 13.72 -22.25 -27.18
C THR A 2 12.63 -22.27 -26.14
N SER A 3 13.03 -21.82 -25.02
CA SER A 3 12.10 -21.78 -23.93
C SER A 3 10.89 -20.93 -24.23
N ASP A 4 10.98 -20.08 -25.24
CA ASP A 4 9.87 -19.20 -25.52
C ASP A 4 8.57 -19.91 -25.78
N ARG A 5 8.60 -20.98 -26.55
CA ARG A 5 7.36 -21.64 -26.84
C ARG A 5 6.80 -22.40 -25.64
N ARG A 6 7.61 -22.59 -24.63
CA ARG A 6 7.12 -23.19 -23.41
C ARG A 6 6.96 -22.21 -22.29
N LYS A 7 7.26 -20.96 -22.58
CA LYS A 7 7.17 -19.91 -21.60
C LYS A 7 5.71 -19.72 -21.25
N LYS A 8 5.37 -20.02 -20.03
CA LYS A 8 4.02 -19.80 -19.53
C LYS A 8 3.85 -18.33 -19.20
N PRO A 9 2.64 -17.79 -19.35
CA PRO A 9 2.40 -16.44 -18.89
C PRO A 9 2.75 -16.35 -17.40
N LEU A 10 3.45 -15.27 -17.06
CA LEU A 10 3.86 -15.03 -15.69
C LEU A 10 3.27 -13.72 -15.23
N ALA A 11 2.70 -13.73 -14.05
CA ALA A 11 2.22 -12.53 -13.41
C ALA A 11 2.90 -12.39 -12.06
N VAL A 12 3.23 -11.16 -11.70
CA VAL A 12 3.87 -10.88 -10.42
C VAL A 12 2.90 -10.09 -9.57
N LEU A 13 2.71 -10.53 -8.35
CA LEU A 13 1.86 -9.85 -7.39
C LEU A 13 2.78 -9.14 -6.40
N VAL A 14 2.65 -7.83 -6.30
CA VAL A 14 3.55 -7.02 -5.49
C VAL A 14 2.78 -6.30 -4.40
N ASP A 15 3.25 -6.42 -3.18
CA ASP A 15 2.69 -5.68 -2.05
C ASP A 15 3.10 -4.21 -2.17
N PHE A 16 2.27 -3.30 -1.66
CA PHE A 16 2.52 -1.88 -1.79
C PHE A 16 3.23 -1.29 -0.57
N ASP A 17 2.52 -1.22 0.55
CA ASP A 17 3.05 -0.55 1.75
C ASP A 17 4.25 -1.29 2.31
N GLY A 18 5.37 -0.57 2.43
CA GLY A 18 6.61 -1.17 2.95
C GLY A 18 7.34 -2.05 1.95
N THR A 19 6.81 -2.23 0.74
CA THR A 19 7.44 -3.02 -0.32
C THR A 19 7.76 -2.14 -1.52
N ILE A 20 6.74 -1.62 -2.21
CA ILE A 20 6.94 -0.62 -3.25
C ILE A 20 7.38 0.69 -2.62
N THR A 21 6.73 1.07 -1.52
CA THR A 21 7.16 2.21 -0.73
C THR A 21 8.11 1.74 0.35
N THR A 22 8.97 2.65 0.82
CA THR A 22 9.96 2.32 1.85
C THR A 22 9.35 2.27 3.24
N VAL A 23 8.15 2.85 3.41
CA VAL A 23 7.46 2.85 4.70
C VAL A 23 6.00 2.50 4.48
N ASP A 24 5.31 2.16 5.55
CA ASP A 24 3.88 1.88 5.49
C ASP A 24 3.11 3.19 5.45
N ILE A 25 2.56 3.50 4.28
CA ILE A 25 1.84 4.76 4.07
C ILE A 25 0.52 4.76 4.85
N GLY A 26 -0.14 3.61 4.94
CA GLY A 26 -1.39 3.50 5.68
C GLY A 26 -1.21 3.88 7.14
N ASP A 27 -0.13 3.42 7.76
CA ASP A 27 0.17 3.79 9.14
C ASP A 27 0.38 5.29 9.28
N GLN A 28 1.08 5.90 8.33
CA GLN A 28 1.33 7.34 8.39
C GLN A 28 0.05 8.14 8.25
N VAL A 29 -0.88 7.69 7.41
CA VAL A 29 -2.17 8.35 7.25
C VAL A 29 -2.95 8.31 8.57
N VAL A 30 -2.98 7.16 9.21
CA VAL A 30 -3.69 7.01 10.48
C VAL A 30 -3.08 7.92 11.53
N ILE A 31 -1.76 7.90 11.67
CA ILE A 31 -1.07 8.70 12.69
C ILE A 31 -1.38 10.19 12.50
N LYS A 32 -1.38 10.66 11.25
CA LYS A 32 -1.51 12.08 10.98
C LYS A 32 -2.95 12.58 10.90
N PHE A 33 -3.86 11.77 10.38
CA PHE A 33 -5.20 12.25 10.02
C PHE A 33 -6.34 11.61 10.82
N ALA A 34 -6.10 10.50 11.52
CA ALA A 34 -7.18 9.86 12.26
C ALA A 34 -7.56 10.64 13.50
N GLU A 35 -8.83 10.60 13.82
CA GLU A 35 -9.33 11.14 15.08
C GLU A 35 -8.72 10.35 16.24
N PRO A 36 -8.69 10.93 17.47
CA PRO A 36 -8.17 10.21 18.64
C PRO A 36 -8.88 8.89 18.86
N GLY A 37 -8.16 7.91 19.38
CA GLY A 37 -8.72 6.60 19.71
C GLY A 37 -8.03 5.45 19.01
N TRP A 38 -7.30 5.72 17.92
CA TRP A 38 -6.63 4.64 17.17
C TRP A 38 -5.55 3.96 18.02
N GLU A 39 -4.96 4.69 18.95
CA GLU A 39 -3.91 4.13 19.83
C GLU A 39 -4.45 3.01 20.70
N ASN A 40 -5.67 3.16 21.19
CA ASN A 40 -6.30 2.13 22.02
C ASN A 40 -6.57 0.87 21.21
N ALA A 41 -6.99 1.04 19.96
CA ALA A 41 -7.22 -0.11 19.06
C ALA A 41 -5.92 -0.83 18.78
N LEU A 42 -4.84 -0.09 18.58
CA LEU A 42 -3.53 -0.68 18.37
C LEU A 42 -3.08 -1.50 19.57
N LEU A 43 -3.30 -1.00 20.78
CA LEU A 43 -2.98 -1.74 21.98
C LEU A 43 -3.78 -3.03 22.08
N LYS A 44 -5.06 -2.99 21.74
CA LYS A 44 -5.89 -4.19 21.74
C LYS A 44 -5.39 -5.21 20.72
N PHE A 45 -4.97 -4.73 19.55
CA PHE A 45 -4.42 -5.61 18.53
C PHE A 45 -3.14 -6.27 19.02
N LYS A 46 -2.24 -5.51 19.64
CA LYS A 46 -1.00 -6.05 20.18
C LYS A 46 -1.23 -7.05 21.30
N ALA A 47 -2.31 -6.86 22.06
CA ALA A 47 -2.68 -7.78 23.13
C ALA A 47 -3.43 -9.01 22.62
N GLY A 48 -3.71 -9.10 21.33
CA GLY A 48 -4.44 -10.22 20.77
C GLY A 48 -5.95 -10.17 20.95
N GLU A 49 -6.49 -9.04 21.40
CA GLU A 49 -7.92 -8.90 21.64
C GLU A 49 -8.73 -8.67 20.38
N ILE A 50 -8.11 -8.08 19.36
CA ILE A 50 -8.75 -7.87 18.06
C ILE A 50 -7.79 -8.32 16.96
N ASN A 51 -8.35 -8.66 15.80
CA ASN A 51 -7.51 -9.06 14.67
C ASN A 51 -7.18 -7.85 13.80
N VAL A 52 -6.34 -8.06 12.79
CA VAL A 52 -5.87 -6.96 11.94
C VAL A 52 -7.01 -6.32 11.15
N ARG A 53 -8.01 -7.11 10.76
CA ARG A 53 -9.15 -6.56 10.03
C ARG A 53 -9.97 -5.63 10.92
N GLU A 54 -10.15 -6.02 12.18
CA GLU A 54 -10.87 -5.18 13.13
C GLU A 54 -10.11 -3.89 13.41
N LEU A 55 -8.78 -4.00 13.55
CA LEU A 55 -7.93 -2.83 13.73
C LEU A 55 -8.08 -1.87 12.55
N TRP A 56 -7.92 -2.38 11.33
CA TRP A 56 -8.04 -1.56 10.12
C TRP A 56 -9.41 -0.91 10.00
N SER A 57 -10.47 -1.67 10.27
CA SER A 57 -11.83 -1.12 10.17
C SER A 57 -12.04 0.03 11.14
N TYR A 58 -11.51 -0.12 12.33
CA TYR A 58 -11.64 0.93 13.33
C TYR A 58 -10.83 2.17 12.95
N GLU A 59 -9.58 1.97 12.53
CA GLU A 59 -8.72 3.08 12.13
C GLU A 59 -9.31 3.86 10.96
N ILE A 60 -9.85 3.15 9.98
CA ILE A 60 -10.48 3.80 8.83
C ILE A 60 -11.69 4.61 9.26
N SER A 61 -12.46 4.11 10.23
CA SER A 61 -13.65 4.82 10.70
C SER A 61 -13.30 6.15 11.38
N LEU A 62 -12.06 6.33 11.79
CA LEU A 62 -11.61 7.55 12.43
C LEU A 62 -11.09 8.59 11.43
N LEU A 63 -11.02 8.25 10.15
CA LEU A 63 -10.59 9.18 9.12
C LEU A 63 -11.78 10.00 8.63
N ARG A 64 -11.60 11.30 8.53
CA ARG A 64 -12.67 12.19 8.08
C ARG A 64 -12.62 12.36 6.57
N LYS A 65 -13.78 12.24 5.93
CA LYS A 65 -13.87 12.39 4.48
C LYS A 65 -13.46 13.79 4.02
N ASN A 66 -13.74 14.82 4.82
CA ASN A 66 -13.42 16.19 4.43
C ASN A 66 -11.92 16.46 4.43
N ARG A 67 -11.12 15.53 4.93
CA ARG A 67 -9.66 15.66 4.89
C ARG A 67 -9.01 14.75 3.87
N GLU A 68 -9.81 14.09 3.03
CA GLU A 68 -9.26 13.14 2.07
C GLU A 68 -8.27 13.80 1.10
N SER A 69 -8.60 15.00 0.60
CA SER A 69 -7.71 15.70 -0.32
C SER A 69 -6.37 16.03 0.32
N GLU A 70 -6.40 16.46 1.58
CA GLU A 70 -5.15 16.73 2.31
C GLU A 70 -4.33 15.46 2.48
N ALA A 71 -4.99 14.36 2.78
CA ALA A 71 -4.32 13.08 2.99
C ALA A 71 -3.67 12.60 1.69
N VAL A 72 -4.34 12.74 0.57
CA VAL A 72 -3.78 12.36 -0.73
C VAL A 72 -2.52 13.18 -1.02
N ILE A 73 -2.59 14.49 -0.83
CA ILE A 73 -1.44 15.36 -1.08
C ILE A 73 -0.27 14.97 -0.17
N TYR A 74 -0.56 14.72 1.10
CA TYR A 74 0.46 14.29 2.05
C TYR A 74 1.11 12.98 1.60
N CYS A 75 0.30 12.01 1.18
CA CYS A 75 0.81 10.71 0.75
C CYS A 75 1.70 10.83 -0.48
N VAL A 76 1.25 11.58 -1.48
CA VAL A 76 2.02 11.74 -2.71
C VAL A 76 3.34 12.43 -2.44
N ASN A 77 3.34 13.45 -1.58
CA ASN A 77 4.56 14.20 -1.27
C ASN A 77 5.51 13.45 -0.35
N SER A 78 4.99 12.57 0.49
CA SER A 78 5.78 11.88 1.51
C SER A 78 6.24 10.49 1.07
N ALA A 79 5.54 9.89 0.10
CA ALA A 79 5.85 8.53 -0.31
C ALA A 79 7.21 8.49 -0.99
N GLU A 80 7.99 7.50 -0.60
CA GLU A 80 9.26 7.23 -1.25
C GLU A 80 9.18 5.86 -1.87
N ILE A 81 9.36 5.81 -3.19
CA ILE A 81 9.35 4.55 -3.93
C ILE A 81 10.68 3.87 -3.73
N ARG A 82 10.64 2.59 -3.41
CA ARG A 82 11.85 1.82 -3.17
C ARG A 82 12.74 1.83 -4.40
N GLN A 83 14.02 2.03 -4.17
CA GLN A 83 15.00 2.03 -5.24
C GLN A 83 14.95 0.69 -5.97
N GLY A 84 14.98 0.76 -7.30
CA GLY A 84 14.93 -0.45 -8.12
C GLY A 84 13.53 -0.81 -8.59
N PHE A 85 12.48 -0.21 -8.01
CA PHE A 85 11.13 -0.56 -8.41
C PHE A 85 10.84 -0.15 -9.86
N ARG A 86 11.26 1.04 -10.25
CA ARG A 86 11.05 1.50 -11.63
C ARG A 86 11.72 0.55 -12.62
N GLU A 87 12.94 0.17 -12.35
CA GLU A 87 13.68 -0.75 -13.20
C GLU A 87 13.01 -2.12 -13.25
N PHE A 88 12.46 -2.57 -12.14
CA PHE A 88 11.72 -3.81 -12.08
C PHE A 88 10.48 -3.76 -12.98
N VAL A 89 9.75 -2.66 -12.94
CA VAL A 89 8.57 -2.48 -13.79
C VAL A 89 8.96 -2.49 -15.26
N GLU A 90 10.02 -1.78 -15.59
CA GLU A 90 10.51 -1.73 -16.97
C GLU A 90 10.94 -3.11 -17.46
N TYR A 91 11.61 -3.87 -16.61
CA TYR A 91 12.00 -5.23 -16.94
C TYR A 91 10.77 -6.10 -17.21
N CYS A 92 9.79 -6.05 -16.32
CA CYS A 92 8.57 -6.85 -16.49
C CYS A 92 7.83 -6.47 -17.76
N TYR A 93 7.76 -5.19 -18.05
CA TYR A 93 7.11 -4.73 -19.27
C TYR A 93 7.82 -5.28 -20.51
N ALA A 94 9.15 -5.22 -20.52
CA ALA A 94 9.93 -5.72 -21.66
C ALA A 94 9.79 -7.23 -21.81
N GLN A 95 9.58 -7.96 -20.72
CA GLN A 95 9.43 -9.41 -20.76
C GLN A 95 7.96 -9.84 -20.89
N GLU A 96 7.05 -8.90 -21.03
CA GLU A 96 5.61 -9.15 -21.10
C GLU A 96 5.10 -9.87 -19.87
N ILE A 97 5.65 -9.50 -18.73
CA ILE A 97 5.20 -10.02 -17.43
C ILE A 97 4.20 -9.02 -16.84
N LYS A 98 3.02 -9.50 -16.50
CA LYS A 98 1.99 -8.66 -15.91
C LYS A 98 2.33 -8.39 -14.45
N ILE A 99 2.19 -7.14 -14.03
CA ILE A 99 2.36 -6.77 -12.63
C ILE A 99 1.02 -6.38 -12.06
N GLU A 100 0.68 -6.94 -10.90
CA GLU A 100 -0.49 -6.54 -10.16
C GLU A 100 -0.05 -6.11 -8.78
N VAL A 101 -0.62 -5.01 -8.31
CA VAL A 101 -0.32 -4.49 -6.97
C VAL A 101 -1.42 -4.97 -6.03
N ALA A 102 -1.02 -5.73 -5.02
CA ALA A 102 -1.93 -6.19 -3.98
C ALA A 102 -1.66 -5.37 -2.74
N SER A 103 -2.67 -4.71 -2.24
CA SER A 103 -2.47 -3.84 -1.09
C SER A 103 -3.65 -3.93 -0.15
N SER A 104 -3.36 -3.98 1.14
CA SER A 104 -4.37 -3.80 2.16
C SER A 104 -4.59 -2.32 2.46
N GLY A 105 -3.82 -1.45 1.80
CA GLY A 105 -3.97 -0.01 1.96
C GLY A 105 -5.20 0.54 1.27
N MET A 106 -5.37 1.84 1.39
CA MET A 106 -6.55 2.50 0.84
C MET A 106 -6.28 2.99 -0.58
N ASN A 107 -7.24 2.74 -1.46
CA ASN A 107 -7.10 3.09 -2.87
C ASN A 107 -6.76 4.55 -3.10
N PHE A 108 -7.29 5.43 -2.25
CA PHE A 108 -7.13 6.86 -2.50
C PHE A 108 -5.65 7.29 -2.52
N TYR A 109 -4.78 6.62 -1.78
CA TYR A 109 -3.37 6.99 -1.83
C TYR A 109 -2.56 6.08 -2.75
N VAL A 110 -2.92 4.81 -2.84
CA VAL A 110 -2.18 3.87 -3.70
C VAL A 110 -2.22 4.32 -5.14
N ASP A 111 -3.42 4.60 -5.64
CA ASP A 111 -3.59 5.01 -7.03
C ASP A 111 -2.87 6.32 -7.31
N SER A 112 -2.96 7.28 -6.40
CA SER A 112 -2.33 8.58 -6.59
C SER A 112 -0.80 8.51 -6.59
N ILE A 113 -0.23 7.66 -5.74
CA ILE A 113 1.22 7.53 -5.67
C ILE A 113 1.76 6.85 -6.93
N LEU A 114 1.04 5.88 -7.47
CA LEU A 114 1.51 5.12 -8.62
C LEU A 114 1.30 5.83 -9.96
N GLU A 115 0.59 6.93 -9.96
CA GLU A 115 0.50 7.75 -11.18
C GLU A 115 1.85 8.41 -11.50
#